data_d7dd03a28a8de907bfec204695dd5a02
#
_entry.id   d7dd03a28a8de907bfec204695dd5a02
#
_cell.length_a   1.000
_cell.length_b   1.000
_cell.length_c   1.000
_cell.angle_alpha   90.00
_cell.angle_beta   90.00
_cell.angle_gamma   90.00
#
_symmetry.space_group_name_H-M   'P 1'
#
loop_
_entity.id
_entity.type
_entity.pdbx_description
1 polymer ?
#
loop_
_entity_poly.entity_id
_entity_poly.type
_entity_poly.pdbx_seq_one_letter_code
_entity_poly.pdbx_strand_id
1 'polypeptide(L)'
;MRSDLMEFVIGQRVARMASVDTNGRPHVVPICFVLDGTSVIYSAIDLKPKSVETKNLRRVRNIANNPSVSILLDRYTEDWAQLGFVILHGAAKVLAQGAERNRAEDLLRKKYSQYEKLLPPGAPMIKINVGRITSWGNLTGVSD
;
A
#
# COMPACT_ATOMS: atom_id res chain seq x y z
N MET A 1 -9.02 -1.40 13.61
CA MET A 1 -7.56 -1.69 13.80
C MET A 1 -7.14 -1.13 15.14
N ARG A 2 -6.41 -1.90 15.95
CA ARG A 2 -5.91 -1.42 17.24
C ARG A 2 -4.97 -0.24 17.03
N SER A 3 -4.86 0.63 18.05
CA SER A 3 -4.05 1.84 17.93
C SER A 3 -2.56 1.55 17.73
N ASP A 4 -2.03 0.49 18.36
CA ASP A 4 -0.61 0.12 18.16
C ASP A 4 -0.34 -0.37 16.74
N LEU A 5 -1.27 -1.12 16.14
CA LEU A 5 -1.16 -1.52 14.75
C LEU A 5 -1.24 -0.32 13.81
N MET A 6 -2.15 0.60 14.09
CA MET A 6 -2.29 1.81 13.27
C MET A 6 -1.01 2.65 13.28
N GLU A 7 -0.43 2.86 14.46
CA GLU A 7 0.80 3.62 14.57
C GLU A 7 1.94 2.95 13.81
N PHE A 8 2.05 1.62 13.92
CA PHE A 8 3.07 0.88 13.18
C PHE A 8 2.88 1.05 11.67
N VAL A 9 1.65 0.88 11.18
CA VAL A 9 1.34 1.00 9.75
C VAL A 9 1.61 2.41 9.25
N ILE A 10 1.12 3.42 9.98
CA ILE A 10 1.29 4.82 9.59
C ILE A 10 2.76 5.21 9.52
N GLY A 11 3.56 4.66 10.42
CA GLY A 11 5.00 4.99 10.49
C GLY A 11 5.84 4.36 9.39
N GLN A 12 5.32 3.37 8.64
CA GLN A 12 6.08 2.73 7.59
C GLN A 12 6.12 3.59 6.33
N ARG A 13 7.28 3.62 5.65
CA ARG A 13 7.46 4.42 4.45
C ARG A 13 7.26 3.60 3.18
N VAL A 14 7.35 2.28 3.29
CA VAL A 14 7.17 1.37 2.16
C VAL A 14 6.41 0.14 2.65
N ALA A 15 5.56 -0.39 1.80
CA ALA A 15 4.90 -1.67 2.01
C ALA A 15 5.14 -2.54 0.79
N ARG A 16 4.90 -3.85 0.93
CA ARG A 16 4.98 -4.79 -0.18
C ARG A 16 3.60 -5.33 -0.44
N MET A 17 3.13 -5.16 -1.66
CA MET A 17 1.81 -5.62 -2.07
C MET A 17 1.92 -6.86 -2.93
N ALA A 18 1.25 -7.92 -2.51
CA ALA A 18 1.13 -9.16 -3.26
C ALA A 18 -0.20 -9.22 -3.98
N SER A 19 -0.16 -9.63 -5.24
CA SER A 19 -1.35 -9.88 -6.07
C SER A 19 -1.11 -11.15 -6.86
N VAL A 20 -2.13 -11.66 -7.54
CA VAL A 20 -2.04 -12.90 -8.30
C VAL A 20 -2.57 -12.70 -9.71
N ASP A 21 -1.93 -13.36 -10.68
CA ASP A 21 -2.42 -13.36 -12.05
C ASP A 21 -3.50 -14.42 -12.27
N THR A 22 -4.01 -14.52 -13.48
CA THR A 22 -5.09 -15.47 -13.82
C THR A 22 -4.65 -16.92 -13.72
N ASN A 23 -3.36 -17.19 -13.69
CA ASN A 23 -2.81 -18.54 -13.52
C ASN A 23 -2.41 -18.85 -12.08
N GLY A 24 -2.74 -17.96 -11.16
CA GLY A 24 -2.39 -18.15 -9.75
C GLY A 24 -0.95 -17.82 -9.40
N ARG A 25 -0.20 -17.19 -10.31
CA ARG A 25 1.18 -16.80 -10.03
C ARG A 25 1.23 -15.56 -9.17
N PRO A 26 1.95 -15.59 -8.05
CA PRO A 26 2.07 -14.41 -7.20
C PRO A 26 3.00 -13.36 -7.79
N HIS A 27 2.71 -12.12 -7.47
CA HIS A 27 3.52 -10.97 -7.88
C HIS A 27 3.63 -10.04 -6.67
N VAL A 28 4.83 -9.58 -6.33
CA VAL A 28 5.07 -8.71 -5.18
C VAL A 28 5.85 -7.50 -5.63
N VAL A 29 5.37 -6.32 -5.22
CA VAL A 29 6.04 -5.06 -5.53
C VAL A 29 6.08 -4.16 -4.29
N PRO A 30 7.12 -3.35 -4.12
CA PRO A 30 7.10 -2.30 -3.10
C PRO A 30 6.15 -1.18 -3.54
N ILE A 31 5.46 -0.60 -2.58
CA ILE A 31 4.55 0.51 -2.83
C ILE A 31 4.73 1.60 -1.77
N CYS A 32 4.56 2.84 -2.18
CA CYS A 32 4.26 3.94 -1.27
C CYS A 32 2.76 3.90 -1.00
N PHE A 33 2.36 4.25 0.21
CA PHE A 33 0.96 4.08 0.62
C PHE A 33 0.58 5.07 1.71
N VAL A 34 -0.71 5.23 1.91
CA VAL A 34 -1.25 5.98 3.05
C VAL A 34 -2.46 5.23 3.60
N LEU A 35 -2.59 5.21 4.92
CA LEU A 35 -3.76 4.67 5.61
C LEU A 35 -4.75 5.81 5.81
N ASP A 36 -5.98 5.64 5.32
CA ASP A 36 -7.07 6.58 5.52
C ASP A 36 -8.07 5.97 6.50
N GLY A 37 -8.24 6.63 7.64
CA GLY A 37 -9.06 6.07 8.71
C GLY A 37 -8.42 4.83 9.29
N THR A 38 -9.20 3.76 9.42
CA THR A 38 -8.76 2.54 10.09
C THR A 38 -8.64 1.32 9.18
N SER A 39 -9.13 1.40 7.94
CA SER A 39 -9.25 0.20 7.12
C SER A 39 -9.09 0.43 5.62
N VAL A 40 -8.71 1.63 5.19
CA VAL A 40 -8.53 1.92 3.77
C VAL A 40 -7.09 2.34 3.51
N ILE A 41 -6.50 1.72 2.50
CA ILE A 41 -5.14 2.04 2.04
C ILE A 41 -5.23 2.58 0.61
N TYR A 42 -4.47 3.65 0.34
CA TYR A 42 -4.30 4.15 -1.02
C TYR A 42 -2.84 4.07 -1.42
N SER A 43 -2.61 3.73 -2.67
CA SER A 43 -1.29 3.76 -3.30
C SER A 43 -1.42 4.36 -4.68
N ALA A 44 -0.52 5.26 -5.04
CA ALA A 44 -0.56 5.89 -6.34
C ALA A 44 0.05 4.98 -7.41
N ILE A 45 -0.52 5.04 -8.60
CA ILE A 45 0.08 4.42 -9.79
C ILE A 45 0.91 5.51 -10.45
N ASP A 46 2.15 5.62 -10.02
CA ASP A 46 3.09 6.62 -10.50
C ASP A 46 3.92 6.02 -11.63
N LEU A 47 3.52 6.31 -12.86
CA LEU A 47 4.23 5.85 -14.03
C LEU A 47 5.49 6.69 -14.23
N LYS A 48 6.63 6.00 -14.37
CA LYS A 48 7.87 6.66 -14.73
C LYS A 48 7.85 6.95 -16.23
N PRO A 49 8.61 7.97 -16.68
CA PRO A 49 8.74 8.21 -18.11
C PRO A 49 9.14 6.94 -18.85
N LYS A 50 8.53 6.69 -20.00
CA LYS A 50 8.74 5.49 -20.84
C LYS A 50 8.24 4.20 -20.23
N SER A 51 7.46 4.25 -19.15
CA SER A 51 6.87 3.03 -18.60
C SER A 51 5.63 2.62 -19.40
N VAL A 52 5.17 1.38 -19.14
CA VAL A 52 3.94 0.90 -19.75
C VAL A 52 2.74 1.72 -19.28
N GLU A 53 1.69 1.73 -20.06
CA GLU A 53 0.44 2.36 -19.66
C GLU A 53 -0.10 1.71 -18.39
N THR A 54 -0.84 2.48 -17.57
CA THR A 54 -1.40 2.03 -16.30
C THR A 54 -2.08 0.67 -16.41
N LYS A 55 -2.94 0.51 -17.42
CA LYS A 55 -3.71 -0.74 -17.61
C LYS A 55 -2.83 -1.96 -17.86
N ASN A 56 -1.57 -1.76 -18.27
CA ASN A 56 -0.65 -2.84 -18.61
C ASN A 56 0.32 -3.17 -17.48
N LEU A 57 0.32 -2.43 -16.39
CA LEU A 57 1.11 -2.78 -15.22
C LEU A 57 0.60 -4.09 -14.64
N ARG A 58 1.53 -4.99 -14.28
CA ARG A 58 1.14 -6.32 -13.79
C ARG A 58 0.18 -6.24 -12.60
N ARG A 59 0.48 -5.40 -11.61
CA ARG A 59 -0.37 -5.29 -10.43
C ARG A 59 -1.77 -4.78 -10.76
N VAL A 60 -1.89 -3.89 -11.73
CA VAL A 60 -3.18 -3.36 -12.16
C VAL A 60 -3.99 -4.45 -12.88
N ARG A 61 -3.35 -5.19 -13.78
CA ARG A 61 -4.00 -6.30 -14.47
C ARG A 61 -4.43 -7.39 -13.50
N ASN A 62 -3.57 -7.70 -12.53
CA ASN A 62 -3.89 -8.71 -11.52
C ASN A 62 -5.12 -8.30 -10.72
N ILE A 63 -5.16 -7.06 -10.25
CA ILE A 63 -6.28 -6.54 -9.46
C ILE A 63 -7.58 -6.55 -10.27
N ALA A 64 -7.53 -6.24 -11.56
CA ALA A 64 -8.72 -6.26 -12.41
C ALA A 64 -9.32 -7.66 -12.53
N ASN A 65 -8.47 -8.70 -12.49
CA ASN A 65 -8.92 -10.09 -12.61
C ASN A 65 -9.19 -10.74 -11.26
N ASN A 66 -8.44 -10.34 -10.24
CA ASN A 66 -8.60 -10.86 -8.88
C ASN A 66 -8.29 -9.74 -7.88
N PRO A 67 -9.31 -9.20 -7.22
CA PRO A 67 -9.10 -8.07 -6.31
C PRO A 67 -8.41 -8.43 -4.99
N SER A 68 -8.23 -9.71 -4.70
CA SER A 68 -7.64 -10.14 -3.44
C SER A 68 -6.15 -9.80 -3.43
N VAL A 69 -5.72 -9.04 -2.41
CA VAL A 69 -4.33 -8.63 -2.24
C VAL A 69 -3.92 -8.79 -0.78
N SER A 70 -2.61 -8.86 -0.57
CA SER A 70 -2.04 -8.79 0.78
C SER A 70 -0.94 -7.74 0.79
N ILE A 71 -0.86 -7.01 1.90
CA ILE A 71 0.15 -5.97 2.09
C ILE A 71 0.97 -6.32 3.31
N LEU A 72 2.29 -6.44 3.11
CA LEU A 72 3.22 -6.73 4.20
C LEU A 72 3.95 -5.46 4.60
N LEU A 73 3.92 -5.20 5.91
CA LEU A 73 4.71 -4.16 6.55
C LEU A 73 5.53 -4.82 7.65
N ASP A 74 6.82 -4.59 7.66
CA ASP A 74 7.69 -5.29 8.60
C ASP A 74 8.83 -4.40 9.07
N ARG A 75 9.38 -4.79 10.19
CA ARG A 75 10.60 -4.18 10.73
C ARG A 75 11.59 -5.26 11.02
N TYR A 76 12.79 -5.10 10.46
CA TYR A 76 13.91 -5.99 10.75
C TYR A 76 15.02 -5.23 11.44
N THR A 77 15.58 -5.82 12.50
CA THR A 77 16.80 -5.37 13.16
C THR A 77 17.57 -6.60 13.61
N GLU A 78 18.86 -6.43 13.88
CA GLU A 78 19.66 -7.53 14.43
C GLU A 78 19.32 -7.82 15.89
N ASP A 79 18.65 -6.89 16.57
CA ASP A 79 18.03 -7.17 17.87
C ASP A 79 16.64 -7.77 17.60
N TRP A 80 16.57 -9.09 17.68
CA TRP A 80 15.35 -9.83 17.32
C TRP A 80 14.17 -9.58 18.28
N ALA A 81 14.42 -8.98 19.44
CA ALA A 81 13.32 -8.54 20.32
C ALA A 81 12.53 -7.39 19.70
N GLN A 82 13.08 -6.72 18.69
CA GLN A 82 12.45 -5.59 18.02
C GLN A 82 11.76 -5.98 16.69
N LEU A 83 11.80 -7.26 16.33
CA LEU A 83 11.15 -7.71 15.08
C LEU A 83 9.63 -7.63 15.19
N GLY A 84 9.00 -7.28 14.09
CA GLY A 84 7.55 -7.27 14.00
C GLY A 84 7.06 -7.15 12.58
N PHE A 85 5.87 -7.65 12.32
CA PHE A 85 5.23 -7.46 11.03
C PHE A 85 3.71 -7.37 11.15
N VAL A 86 3.12 -6.76 10.15
CA VAL A 86 1.67 -6.70 9.96
C VAL A 86 1.39 -7.11 8.52
N ILE A 87 0.41 -7.99 8.34
CA ILE A 87 -0.11 -8.31 7.02
C ILE A 87 -1.56 -7.84 6.96
N LEU A 88 -1.86 -6.99 5.98
CA LEU A 88 -3.21 -6.51 5.74
C LEU A 88 -3.75 -7.25 4.52
N HIS A 89 -4.82 -8.02 4.72
CA HIS A 89 -5.48 -8.76 3.64
C HIS A 89 -6.72 -7.99 3.22
N GLY A 90 -6.91 -7.78 1.94
CA GLY A 90 -8.04 -6.98 1.50
C GLY A 90 -8.37 -7.14 0.03
N ALA A 91 -9.27 -6.27 -0.41
CA ALA A 91 -9.72 -6.22 -1.79
C ALA A 91 -9.31 -4.87 -2.39
N ALA A 92 -8.72 -4.91 -3.57
CA ALA A 92 -8.17 -3.75 -4.24
C ALA A 92 -8.96 -3.40 -5.49
N LYS A 93 -9.03 -2.10 -5.78
CA LYS A 93 -9.57 -1.61 -7.05
C LYS A 93 -8.85 -0.35 -7.46
N VAL A 94 -8.93 -0.01 -8.74
CA VAL A 94 -8.32 1.20 -9.28
C VAL A 94 -9.34 2.33 -9.28
N LEU A 95 -8.93 3.49 -8.77
CA LEU A 95 -9.70 4.72 -8.83
C LEU A 95 -9.05 5.61 -9.90
N ALA A 96 -9.72 5.78 -11.04
CA ALA A 96 -9.20 6.57 -12.14
C ALA A 96 -9.51 8.06 -11.98
N GLN A 97 -10.62 8.39 -11.33
CA GLN A 97 -11.09 9.76 -11.19
C GLN A 97 -12.09 9.86 -10.04
N GLY A 98 -12.46 11.07 -9.67
CA GLY A 98 -13.50 11.34 -8.69
C GLY A 98 -12.97 11.86 -7.37
N ALA A 99 -13.88 12.18 -6.46
CA ALA A 99 -13.55 12.81 -5.18
C ALA A 99 -12.65 11.94 -4.31
N GLU A 100 -12.91 10.63 -4.29
CA GLU A 100 -12.09 9.72 -3.50
C GLU A 100 -10.67 9.62 -4.04
N ARG A 101 -10.50 9.56 -5.37
CA ARG A 101 -9.17 9.60 -5.99
C ARG A 101 -8.43 10.88 -5.59
N ASN A 102 -9.12 12.01 -5.62
CA ASN A 102 -8.52 13.31 -5.27
C ASN A 102 -8.11 13.35 -3.79
N ARG A 103 -8.92 12.78 -2.91
CA ARG A 103 -8.58 12.66 -1.49
C ARG A 103 -7.33 11.81 -1.31
N ALA A 104 -7.24 10.70 -2.02
CA ALA A 104 -6.07 9.82 -1.96
C ALA A 104 -4.79 10.57 -2.36
N GLU A 105 -4.86 11.35 -3.43
CA GLU A 105 -3.73 12.14 -3.88
C GLU A 105 -3.28 13.13 -2.80
N ASP A 106 -4.22 13.86 -2.19
CA ASP A 106 -3.89 14.82 -1.14
C ASP A 106 -3.21 14.15 0.05
N LEU A 107 -3.72 13.00 0.49
CA LEU A 107 -3.15 12.26 1.61
C LEU A 107 -1.74 11.76 1.30
N LEU A 108 -1.52 11.26 0.08
CA LEU A 108 -0.20 10.76 -0.33
C LEU A 108 0.81 11.91 -0.44
N ARG A 109 0.41 13.06 -0.97
CA ARG A 109 1.31 14.22 -1.06
C ARG A 109 1.71 14.74 0.32
N LYS A 110 0.82 14.67 1.29
CA LYS A 110 1.14 15.04 2.67
C LYS A 110 2.15 14.10 3.30
N LYS A 111 2.07 12.81 3.00
CA LYS A 111 2.98 11.81 3.56
C LYS A 111 4.34 11.81 2.87
N TYR A 112 4.38 11.97 1.55
CA TYR A 112 5.59 11.85 0.74
C TYR A 112 5.90 13.18 0.06
N SER A 113 6.87 13.91 0.58
CA SER A 113 7.23 15.22 0.04
C SER A 113 7.73 15.14 -1.40
N GLN A 114 8.33 14.03 -1.81
CA GLN A 114 8.79 13.83 -3.18
C GLN A 114 7.65 13.84 -4.19
N TYR A 115 6.43 13.53 -3.74
CA TYR A 115 5.27 13.51 -4.64
C TYR A 115 4.85 14.90 -5.12
N GLU A 116 5.32 15.97 -4.48
CA GLU A 116 5.14 17.32 -4.99
C GLU A 116 5.61 17.43 -6.45
N LYS A 117 6.74 16.81 -6.76
CA LYS A 117 7.36 16.88 -8.09
C LYS A 117 7.16 15.62 -8.91
N LEU A 118 7.10 14.46 -8.27
CA LEU A 118 7.19 13.18 -8.95
C LEU A 118 5.84 12.52 -9.21
N LEU A 119 4.78 12.97 -8.57
CA LEU A 119 3.45 12.40 -8.80
C LEU A 119 2.68 13.28 -9.78
N PRO A 120 2.35 12.78 -10.99
CA PRO A 120 1.57 13.56 -11.93
C PRO A 120 0.18 13.87 -11.37
N PRO A 121 -0.33 15.09 -11.57
CA PRO A 121 -1.71 15.38 -11.19
C PRO A 121 -2.67 14.43 -11.91
N GLY A 122 -3.67 13.95 -11.19
CA GLY A 122 -4.66 13.06 -11.78
C GLY A 122 -4.21 11.61 -11.92
N ALA A 123 -3.07 11.23 -11.34
CA ALA A 123 -2.60 9.84 -11.40
C ALA A 123 -3.65 8.89 -10.83
N PRO A 124 -3.87 7.72 -11.46
CA PRO A 124 -4.77 6.72 -10.89
C PRO A 124 -4.27 6.21 -9.55
N MET A 125 -5.19 5.78 -8.71
CA MET A 125 -4.90 5.28 -7.38
C MET A 125 -5.37 3.85 -7.25
N ILE A 126 -4.65 3.04 -6.46
CA ILE A 126 -5.15 1.75 -6.01
C ILE A 126 -5.76 1.98 -4.63
N LYS A 127 -7.01 1.58 -4.47
CA LYS A 127 -7.70 1.57 -3.18
C LYS A 127 -7.77 0.15 -2.67
N ILE A 128 -7.37 -0.05 -1.42
CA ILE A 128 -7.44 -1.37 -0.78
C ILE A 128 -8.34 -1.26 0.44
N ASN A 129 -9.42 -2.04 0.45
CA ASN A 129 -10.27 -2.18 1.61
C ASN A 129 -9.73 -3.33 2.44
N VAL A 130 -9.23 -3.04 3.64
CA VAL A 130 -8.63 -4.04 4.52
C VAL A 130 -9.74 -4.81 5.21
N GLY A 131 -9.71 -6.14 5.08
CA GLY A 131 -10.72 -7.01 5.70
C GLY A 131 -10.17 -7.81 6.86
N ARG A 132 -8.95 -8.34 6.76
CA ARG A 132 -8.36 -9.18 7.80
C ARG A 132 -6.92 -8.73 8.06
N ILE A 133 -6.50 -8.84 9.32
CA ILE A 133 -5.17 -8.38 9.74
C ILE A 133 -4.50 -9.53 10.49
N THR A 134 -3.24 -9.80 10.11
CA THR A 134 -2.35 -10.70 10.81
C THR A 134 -1.19 -9.88 11.34
N SER A 135 -0.80 -10.08 12.59
CA SER A 135 0.33 -9.34 13.15
C SER A 135 1.16 -10.23 14.06
N TRP A 136 2.42 -9.88 14.20
CA TRP A 136 3.35 -10.61 15.06
C TRP A 136 4.46 -9.67 15.52
N GLY A 137 4.95 -9.93 16.72
CA GLY A 137 6.16 -9.33 17.24
C GLY A 137 5.94 -7.97 17.89
N ASN A 138 7.02 -7.19 17.96
CA ASN A 138 7.02 -5.89 18.59
C ASN A 138 6.55 -4.84 17.59
N LEU A 139 5.39 -4.27 17.83
CA LEU A 139 4.79 -3.27 16.96
C LEU A 139 4.84 -1.87 17.56
N THR A 140 5.41 -1.73 18.75
CA THR A 140 5.60 -0.42 19.34
C THR A 140 6.76 0.30 18.66
N GLY A 141 6.90 1.57 18.92
CA GLY A 141 8.02 2.33 18.38
C GLY A 141 9.35 1.72 18.80
N VAL A 142 10.44 2.21 18.21
CA VAL A 142 11.78 1.76 18.55
C VAL A 142 11.95 1.93 20.06
N SER A 143 12.18 0.82 20.74
CA SER A 143 12.41 0.91 22.18
C SER A 143 13.75 1.54 22.43
N ASP A 144 13.76 2.42 23.37
CA ASP A 144 14.96 3.10 23.81
C ASP A 144 15.93 2.13 24.46
#